data_8d8263d9540aabcc55bee10ffd37ac85
#
_entry.id   8d8263d9540aabcc55bee10ffd37ac85
#
_cell.length_a   1.000
_cell.length_b   1.000
_cell.length_c   1.000
_cell.angle_alpha   90.00
_cell.angle_beta   90.00
_cell.angle_gamma   90.00
#
_symmetry.space_group_name_H-M   'P 1'
#
loop_
_entity.id
_entity.type
_entity.pdbx_description
1 polymer ?
#
loop_
_entity_poly.entity_id
_entity_poly.type
_entity_poly.pdbx_seq_one_letter_code
_entity_poly.pdbx_strand_id
1 'polypeptide(L)'
;PPPTPASFPLTASSDLPIYRHPADSLPHVRPFTPTVLQILAAAQAHLSHPLNHVLIQHYRSGADSISPHSDKTLDVFRGSSIVNVSLGAQRTMALRPKKETKALSAGVVSDTSGNSGTQTPAESSGDADDEIGEGIQKYPLPHNSMFILDWSANTRYLHGIKHDNRPASVKSPAELAFSGNRISLTFRYIATFLIPEPTAGLALPEDASDISKMKFKIYGQGAVAKRREDAQDVPPPPSVLEGEIKEQVQKEVGDVIRAFGEENFRGDSFDWDTWYGRGFNVIHFS
;
A
#
# COMPACT_ATOMS: atom_id res chain seq x y z
N PRO A 1 -30.59 -10.88 -14.06
CA PRO A 1 -29.99 -9.55 -14.14
C PRO A 1 -28.97 -9.43 -13.00
N PRO A 2 -27.78 -8.85 -13.22
CA PRO A 2 -26.84 -8.62 -12.14
C PRO A 2 -27.46 -7.64 -11.13
N PRO A 3 -27.14 -7.75 -9.83
CA PRO A 3 -27.67 -6.83 -8.84
C PRO A 3 -27.22 -5.40 -9.18
N THR A 4 -28.18 -4.47 -9.14
CA THR A 4 -27.93 -3.05 -9.29
C THR A 4 -26.84 -2.65 -8.29
N PRO A 5 -25.73 -1.99 -8.70
CA PRO A 5 -24.70 -1.57 -7.77
C PRO A 5 -25.36 -0.63 -6.76
N ALA A 6 -25.30 -0.99 -5.49
CA ALA A 6 -25.72 -0.12 -4.42
C ALA A 6 -24.96 1.19 -4.58
N SER A 7 -25.67 2.30 -4.70
CA SER A 7 -25.09 3.64 -4.71
C SER A 7 -24.53 3.89 -3.32
N PHE A 8 -23.24 3.57 -3.12
CA PHE A 8 -22.52 3.98 -1.94
C PHE A 8 -22.37 5.50 -2.01
N PRO A 9 -22.90 6.26 -1.05
CA PRO A 9 -22.69 7.69 -1.04
C PRO A 9 -21.17 7.93 -0.94
N LEU A 10 -20.59 8.53 -1.96
CA LEU A 10 -19.37 9.29 -1.82
C LEU A 10 -19.70 10.32 -0.75
N THR A 11 -19.26 10.07 0.47
CA THR A 11 -19.64 10.87 1.63
C THR A 11 -19.34 12.34 1.33
N ALA A 12 -20.34 13.20 1.53
CA ALA A 12 -20.20 14.65 1.55
C ALA A 12 -19.38 15.14 2.77
N SER A 13 -18.49 14.31 3.26
CA SER A 13 -17.59 14.54 4.37
C SER A 13 -16.26 15.05 3.81
N SER A 14 -15.80 16.15 4.37
CA SER A 14 -14.46 16.70 4.11
C SER A 14 -13.32 15.81 4.65
N ASP A 15 -13.65 14.61 5.14
CA ASP A 15 -12.70 13.69 5.74
C ASP A 15 -11.86 13.02 4.65
N LEU A 16 -10.55 13.00 4.84
CA LEU A 16 -9.59 12.53 3.86
C LEU A 16 -9.21 11.08 4.14
N PRO A 17 -9.42 10.13 3.20
CA PRO A 17 -8.92 8.77 3.36
C PRO A 17 -7.39 8.77 3.37
N ILE A 18 -6.78 8.10 4.36
CA ILE A 18 -5.33 8.03 4.51
C ILE A 18 -4.85 6.60 4.27
N TYR A 19 -3.75 6.46 3.52
CA TYR A 19 -3.03 5.21 3.36
C TYR A 19 -1.59 5.39 3.82
N ARG A 20 -1.26 4.82 4.99
CA ARG A 20 0.08 4.89 5.59
C ARG A 20 0.97 3.77 5.06
N HIS A 21 2.18 4.14 4.68
CA HIS A 21 3.20 3.23 4.16
C HIS A 21 4.56 3.60 4.77
N PRO A 22 5.46 2.62 5.02
CA PRO A 22 6.74 2.87 5.70
C PRO A 22 7.73 3.74 4.91
N ALA A 23 7.53 3.91 3.61
CA ALA A 23 8.38 4.77 2.79
C ALA A 23 7.88 6.20 2.82
N ASP A 24 8.08 6.91 3.92
CA ASP A 24 8.06 8.37 3.97
C ASP A 24 6.77 9.15 4.13
N SER A 25 6.84 10.37 3.61
CA SER A 25 5.81 11.39 3.66
C SER A 25 4.55 10.92 2.94
N LEU A 26 3.40 11.22 3.54
CA LEU A 26 2.11 11.04 2.88
C LEU A 26 2.10 11.84 1.57
N PRO A 27 1.80 11.21 0.43
CA PRO A 27 1.57 11.95 -0.80
C PRO A 27 0.42 12.94 -0.62
N HIS A 28 0.51 14.07 -1.30
CA HIS A 28 -0.59 15.05 -1.31
C HIS A 28 -1.88 14.39 -1.80
N VAL A 29 -2.91 14.39 -0.95
CA VAL A 29 -4.24 13.89 -1.32
C VAL A 29 -4.95 14.96 -2.13
N ARG A 30 -5.44 14.59 -3.33
CA ARG A 30 -6.18 15.47 -4.23
C ARG A 30 -7.55 14.87 -4.54
N PRO A 31 -8.56 15.68 -4.84
CA PRO A 31 -9.83 15.17 -5.36
C PRO A 31 -9.62 14.35 -6.64
N PHE A 32 -10.46 13.35 -6.86
CA PHE A 32 -10.42 12.58 -8.09
C PHE A 32 -10.79 13.47 -9.29
N THR A 33 -9.95 13.44 -10.32
CA THR A 33 -10.27 14.08 -11.59
C THR A 33 -11.41 13.33 -12.30
N PRO A 34 -12.12 13.97 -13.25
CA PRO A 34 -13.18 13.30 -14.02
C PRO A 34 -12.70 12.01 -14.69
N THR A 35 -11.48 11.99 -15.22
CA THR A 35 -10.88 10.78 -15.82
C THR A 35 -10.66 9.67 -14.79
N VAL A 36 -10.15 10.01 -13.61
CA VAL A 36 -9.97 9.03 -12.53
C VAL A 36 -11.31 8.47 -12.06
N LEU A 37 -12.36 9.31 -11.98
CA LEU A 37 -13.71 8.87 -11.63
C LEU A 37 -14.30 7.88 -12.65
N GLN A 38 -14.04 8.07 -13.96
CA GLN A 38 -14.46 7.11 -14.99
C GLN A 38 -13.76 5.76 -14.82
N ILE A 39 -12.44 5.77 -14.58
CA ILE A 39 -11.66 4.55 -14.35
C ILE A 39 -12.12 3.86 -13.05
N LEU A 40 -12.35 4.64 -11.98
CA LEU A 40 -12.88 4.15 -10.71
C LEU A 40 -14.22 3.43 -10.91
N ALA A 41 -15.15 4.05 -11.62
CA ALA A 41 -16.47 3.47 -11.88
C ALA A 41 -16.36 2.13 -12.63
N ALA A 42 -15.49 2.07 -13.65
CA ALA A 42 -15.24 0.84 -14.39
C ALA A 42 -14.62 -0.24 -13.50
N ALA A 43 -13.63 0.09 -12.67
CA ALA A 43 -12.99 -0.84 -11.75
C ALA A 43 -13.97 -1.34 -10.68
N GLN A 44 -14.75 -0.44 -10.10
CA GLN A 44 -15.70 -0.75 -9.01
C GLN A 44 -16.86 -1.64 -9.47
N ALA A 45 -17.22 -1.63 -10.75
CA ALA A 45 -18.26 -2.49 -11.30
C ALA A 45 -17.94 -4.00 -11.16
N HIS A 46 -16.70 -4.36 -10.89
CA HIS A 46 -16.24 -5.74 -10.69
C HIS A 46 -16.06 -6.13 -9.22
N LEU A 47 -16.46 -5.27 -8.28
CA LEU A 47 -16.26 -5.44 -6.84
C LEU A 47 -17.58 -5.38 -6.08
N SER A 48 -17.60 -6.04 -4.92
CA SER A 48 -18.72 -5.98 -3.96
C SER A 48 -18.57 -4.88 -2.89
N HIS A 49 -17.50 -4.06 -2.98
CA HIS A 49 -17.20 -3.00 -2.03
C HIS A 49 -16.80 -1.72 -2.77
N PRO A 50 -16.92 -0.53 -2.16
CA PRO A 50 -16.49 0.72 -2.76
C PRO A 50 -14.96 0.82 -2.84
N LEU A 51 -14.49 1.80 -3.63
CA LEU A 51 -13.12 2.27 -3.67
C LEU A 51 -13.14 3.79 -3.43
N ASN A 52 -12.25 4.29 -2.58
CA ASN A 52 -12.23 5.71 -2.18
C ASN A 52 -10.84 6.35 -2.17
N HIS A 53 -9.83 5.61 -2.59
CA HIS A 53 -8.44 6.07 -2.64
C HIS A 53 -7.76 5.51 -3.87
N VAL A 54 -6.85 6.27 -4.49
CA VAL A 54 -5.98 5.80 -5.58
C VAL A 54 -4.57 6.36 -5.43
N LEU A 55 -3.58 5.50 -5.58
CA LEU A 55 -2.19 5.87 -5.79
C LEU A 55 -1.88 5.76 -7.29
N ILE A 56 -1.45 6.87 -7.90
CA ILE A 56 -1.08 6.93 -9.32
C ILE A 56 0.44 6.96 -9.42
N GLN A 57 1.01 6.00 -10.13
CA GLN A 57 2.45 5.89 -10.36
C GLN A 57 2.75 5.90 -11.85
N HIS A 58 3.74 6.69 -12.25
CA HIS A 58 4.23 6.76 -13.62
C HIS A 58 5.57 6.03 -13.73
N TYR A 59 5.58 4.96 -14.51
CA TYR A 59 6.78 4.25 -14.94
C TYR A 59 7.19 4.82 -16.31
N ARG A 60 8.29 5.56 -16.36
CA ARG A 60 8.76 6.29 -17.56
C ARG A 60 9.40 5.35 -18.58
N SER A 61 9.89 4.20 -18.10
CA SER A 61 10.55 3.20 -18.94
C SER A 61 10.66 1.85 -18.20
N GLY A 62 11.35 0.89 -18.79
CA GLY A 62 11.77 -0.36 -18.16
C GLY A 62 12.67 -0.17 -16.93
N ALA A 63 13.38 0.94 -16.84
CA ALA A 63 14.26 1.22 -15.70
C ALA A 63 13.50 1.52 -14.40
N ASP A 64 12.24 1.96 -14.48
CA ASP A 64 11.43 2.16 -13.27
C ASP A 64 10.85 0.82 -12.80
N SER A 65 10.90 0.59 -11.48
CA SER A 65 10.50 -0.66 -10.84
C SER A 65 9.84 -0.40 -9.49
N ILE A 66 9.22 -1.42 -8.93
CA ILE A 66 8.80 -1.43 -7.54
C ILE A 66 9.21 -2.77 -6.92
N SER A 67 9.91 -2.69 -5.79
CA SER A 67 10.39 -3.86 -5.05
C SER A 67 9.24 -4.74 -4.58
N PRO A 68 9.46 -6.05 -4.40
CA PRO A 68 8.45 -6.94 -3.87
C PRO A 68 7.97 -6.50 -2.47
N HIS A 69 6.67 -6.21 -2.34
CA HIS A 69 6.00 -5.79 -1.10
C HIS A 69 4.56 -6.30 -1.08
N SER A 70 3.93 -6.28 0.07
CA SER A 70 2.47 -6.34 0.18
C SER A 70 1.94 -4.98 0.58
N ASP A 71 0.75 -4.64 0.11
CA ASP A 71 0.08 -3.43 0.57
C ASP A 71 -0.20 -3.53 2.07
N LYS A 72 0.01 -2.42 2.78
CA LYS A 72 -0.22 -2.34 4.22
C LYS A 72 -1.70 -2.30 4.53
N THR A 73 -2.15 -3.24 5.35
CA THR A 73 -3.58 -3.40 5.61
C THR A 73 -4.08 -2.61 6.81
N LEU A 74 -3.21 -1.85 7.49
CA LEU A 74 -3.58 -0.99 8.62
C LEU A 74 -4.79 -0.11 8.29
N ASP A 75 -4.75 0.58 7.15
CA ASP A 75 -5.75 1.56 6.73
C ASP A 75 -6.75 1.01 5.69
N VAL A 76 -6.43 -0.09 5.03
CA VAL A 76 -7.28 -0.74 4.02
C VAL A 76 -8.39 -1.52 4.71
N PHE A 77 -9.64 -1.30 4.30
CA PHE A 77 -10.79 -1.99 4.88
C PHE A 77 -10.60 -3.51 4.85
N ARG A 78 -10.73 -4.15 6.01
CA ARG A 78 -10.48 -5.59 6.18
C ARG A 78 -11.35 -6.41 5.23
N GLY A 79 -10.72 -7.29 4.48
CA GLY A 79 -11.38 -8.16 3.52
C GLY A 79 -11.65 -7.54 2.15
N SER A 80 -11.34 -6.23 1.95
CA SER A 80 -11.48 -5.63 0.64
C SER A 80 -10.32 -6.00 -0.30
N SER A 81 -10.58 -5.95 -1.59
CA SER A 81 -9.57 -6.16 -2.64
C SER A 81 -8.87 -4.84 -3.00
N ILE A 82 -7.64 -4.98 -3.45
CA ILE A 82 -6.84 -3.90 -4.05
C ILE A 82 -6.92 -4.07 -5.57
N VAL A 83 -7.12 -2.97 -6.29
CA VAL A 83 -7.28 -3.00 -7.74
C VAL A 83 -6.20 -2.19 -8.41
N ASN A 84 -5.40 -2.83 -9.24
CA ASN A 84 -4.41 -2.17 -10.07
C ASN A 84 -4.89 -2.06 -11.51
N VAL A 85 -5.10 -0.84 -12.01
CA VAL A 85 -5.38 -0.57 -13.42
C VAL A 85 -4.09 -0.15 -14.10
N SER A 86 -3.79 -0.78 -15.24
CA SER A 86 -2.57 -0.58 -16.02
C SER A 86 -2.88 0.07 -17.34
N LEU A 87 -2.27 1.23 -17.60
CA LEU A 87 -2.38 1.98 -18.85
C LEU A 87 -0.98 2.22 -19.42
N GLY A 88 -0.82 2.06 -20.73
CA GLY A 88 0.45 2.29 -21.42
C GLY A 88 1.19 1.01 -21.76
N ALA A 89 2.52 1.02 -21.68
CA ALA A 89 3.38 -0.13 -22.01
C ALA A 89 3.11 -1.31 -21.08
N GLN A 90 3.11 -2.51 -21.64
CA GLN A 90 2.96 -3.73 -20.86
C GLN A 90 4.18 -3.93 -19.94
N ARG A 91 3.91 -4.22 -18.68
CA ARG A 91 4.90 -4.72 -17.71
C ARG A 91 4.41 -6.05 -17.12
N THR A 92 5.26 -6.70 -16.35
CA THR A 92 4.90 -7.96 -15.69
C THR A 92 4.90 -7.77 -14.18
N MET A 93 3.77 -8.10 -13.54
CA MET A 93 3.65 -8.24 -12.09
C MET A 93 4.17 -9.61 -11.69
N ALA A 94 5.10 -9.65 -10.75
CA ALA A 94 5.54 -10.89 -10.12
C ALA A 94 4.92 -11.01 -8.73
N LEU A 95 4.26 -12.13 -8.46
CA LEU A 95 3.80 -12.50 -7.12
C LEU A 95 4.75 -13.57 -6.56
N ARG A 96 5.33 -13.28 -5.41
CA ARG A 96 6.24 -14.18 -4.69
C ARG A 96 5.65 -14.51 -3.32
N PRO A 97 5.55 -15.80 -2.93
CA PRO A 97 5.11 -16.16 -1.58
C PRO A 97 5.97 -15.47 -0.53
N LYS A 98 5.35 -15.00 0.56
CA LYS A 98 6.07 -14.50 1.73
C LYS A 98 6.90 -15.61 2.36
N LYS A 99 7.96 -15.25 3.09
CA LYS A 99 8.93 -16.24 3.61
C LYS A 99 8.29 -17.29 4.52
N GLU A 100 7.39 -16.88 5.38
CA GLU A 100 6.71 -17.79 6.29
C GLU A 100 5.75 -18.74 5.58
N THR A 101 5.04 -18.25 4.53
CA THR A 101 4.19 -19.12 3.70
C THR A 101 5.01 -20.24 3.05
N LYS A 102 6.24 -19.95 2.61
CA LYS A 102 7.16 -20.96 2.10
C LYS A 102 7.59 -21.96 3.16
N ALA A 103 7.89 -21.49 4.38
CA ALA A 103 8.31 -22.38 5.46
C ALA A 103 7.22 -23.37 5.88
N LEU A 104 5.96 -22.93 5.93
CA LEU A 104 4.81 -23.79 6.22
C LEU A 104 4.54 -24.83 5.13
N SER A 105 4.75 -24.47 3.85
CA SER A 105 4.61 -25.41 2.73
C SER A 105 5.77 -26.39 2.61
N ALA A 106 6.96 -26.03 3.09
CA ALA A 106 8.16 -26.89 3.11
C ALA A 106 8.24 -27.78 4.37
N GLY A 107 7.52 -27.43 5.44
CA GLY A 107 7.57 -28.07 6.77
C GLY A 107 6.82 -29.39 6.89
N VAL A 108 6.45 -30.06 5.80
CA VAL A 108 5.84 -31.41 5.82
C VAL A 108 6.88 -32.54 5.82
N VAL A 109 8.20 -32.23 5.82
CA VAL A 109 9.24 -33.28 5.96
C VAL A 109 10.38 -32.84 6.85
N SER A 110 10.55 -33.61 7.95
CA SER A 110 11.72 -33.89 8.78
C SER A 110 12.03 -33.04 10.00
N ASP A 111 11.77 -33.64 11.15
CA ASP A 111 12.62 -33.56 12.36
C ASP A 111 14.08 -33.95 12.04
N THR A 112 15.05 -33.16 12.46
CA THR A 112 16.17 -33.53 13.34
C THR A 112 17.26 -32.45 13.39
N SER A 113 17.60 -32.11 14.64
CA SER A 113 18.92 -31.70 15.23
C SER A 113 19.68 -30.49 14.68
N GLY A 114 19.69 -29.46 15.48
CA GLY A 114 20.77 -28.69 16.11
C GLY A 114 22.03 -28.31 15.31
N ASN A 115 22.23 -27.01 15.17
CA ASN A 115 23.47 -26.37 15.64
C ASN A 115 23.31 -24.83 15.70
N SER A 116 23.83 -24.26 16.80
CA SER A 116 23.90 -22.83 17.06
C SER A 116 25.05 -22.20 16.23
N GLY A 117 24.77 -21.10 15.52
CA GLY A 117 25.77 -20.27 14.88
C GLY A 117 25.24 -18.87 14.67
N THR A 118 25.67 -17.96 15.54
CA THR A 118 25.45 -16.52 15.47
C THR A 118 26.12 -15.96 14.22
N GLN A 119 25.36 -15.40 13.28
CA GLN A 119 25.94 -14.57 12.22
C GLN A 119 25.11 -13.29 12.07
N THR A 120 25.78 -12.16 12.24
CA THR A 120 25.37 -10.80 11.95
C THR A 120 25.01 -10.64 10.48
N PRO A 121 23.95 -9.86 10.11
CA PRO A 121 23.66 -9.58 8.71
C PRO A 121 24.61 -8.51 8.18
N ALA A 122 25.41 -8.88 7.19
CA ALA A 122 26.11 -7.92 6.34
C ALA A 122 25.16 -7.47 5.24
N GLU A 123 25.07 -6.17 5.03
CA GLU A 123 24.45 -5.55 3.85
C GLU A 123 25.21 -6.03 2.60
N SER A 124 24.50 -6.71 1.71
CA SER A 124 24.99 -6.95 0.35
C SER A 124 24.03 -6.36 -0.65
N SER A 125 24.41 -5.18 -1.18
CA SER A 125 23.97 -4.70 -2.47
C SER A 125 24.55 -5.65 -3.54
N GLY A 126 23.69 -6.45 -4.16
CA GLY A 126 24.06 -7.32 -5.26
C GLY A 126 22.82 -7.70 -6.02
N ASP A 127 22.75 -7.27 -7.28
CA ASP A 127 21.80 -7.74 -8.28
C ASP A 127 21.91 -9.27 -8.38
N ALA A 128 21.03 -9.98 -7.69
CA ALA A 128 20.89 -11.42 -7.84
C ALA A 128 19.88 -11.68 -8.95
N ASP A 129 20.41 -11.84 -10.15
CA ASP A 129 19.71 -12.34 -11.32
C ASP A 129 19.14 -13.75 -11.10
N ASP A 130 17.90 -13.92 -11.61
CA ASP A 130 17.27 -15.16 -12.04
C ASP A 130 17.39 -16.42 -11.16
N GLU A 131 17.10 -16.35 -9.89
CA GLU A 131 16.55 -17.52 -9.23
C GLU A 131 15.07 -17.66 -9.63
N ILE A 132 14.79 -18.67 -10.46
CA ILE A 132 13.45 -19.24 -10.63
C ILE A 132 13.10 -19.87 -9.27
N GLY A 133 12.74 -19.02 -8.30
CA GLY A 133 12.31 -19.46 -6.99
C GLY A 133 10.97 -20.17 -7.13
N GLU A 134 10.88 -21.38 -6.65
CA GLU A 134 9.63 -22.14 -6.56
C GLU A 134 8.49 -21.25 -6.05
N GLY A 135 7.39 -21.19 -6.82
CA GLY A 135 6.17 -20.50 -6.45
C GLY A 135 6.05 -19.04 -6.93
N ILE A 136 6.97 -18.50 -7.73
CA ILE A 136 6.79 -17.16 -8.33
C ILE A 136 5.80 -17.24 -9.49
N GLN A 137 4.70 -16.48 -9.37
CA GLN A 137 3.71 -16.32 -10.43
C GLN A 137 3.95 -15.00 -11.15
N LYS A 138 3.85 -14.99 -12.49
CA LYS A 138 4.07 -13.82 -13.33
C LYS A 138 2.81 -13.48 -14.12
N TYR A 139 2.32 -12.25 -13.99
CA TYR A 139 1.12 -11.77 -14.64
C TYR A 139 1.46 -10.60 -15.56
N PRO A 140 1.25 -10.71 -16.88
CA PRO A 140 1.38 -9.57 -17.76
C PRO A 140 0.29 -8.54 -17.44
N LEU A 141 0.67 -7.27 -17.45
CA LEU A 141 -0.22 -6.12 -17.25
C LEU A 141 -0.28 -5.32 -18.56
N PRO A 142 -1.09 -5.75 -19.54
CA PRO A 142 -1.21 -5.04 -20.79
C PRO A 142 -1.92 -3.69 -20.63
N HIS A 143 -1.89 -2.87 -21.69
CA HIS A 143 -2.67 -1.64 -21.74
C HIS A 143 -4.15 -1.90 -21.49
N ASN A 144 -4.78 -1.03 -20.69
CA ASN A 144 -6.20 -1.12 -20.35
C ASN A 144 -6.58 -2.45 -19.68
N SER A 145 -5.70 -2.96 -18.82
CA SER A 145 -5.97 -4.14 -18.01
C SER A 145 -6.20 -3.78 -16.54
N MET A 146 -6.92 -4.67 -15.87
CA MET A 146 -7.17 -4.59 -14.44
C MET A 146 -6.68 -5.87 -13.77
N PHE A 147 -5.93 -5.72 -12.68
CA PHE A 147 -5.47 -6.81 -11.83
C PHE A 147 -6.08 -6.63 -10.45
N ILE A 148 -6.85 -7.60 -9.99
CA ILE A 148 -7.50 -7.60 -8.67
C ILE A 148 -6.69 -8.49 -7.75
N LEU A 149 -6.18 -7.91 -6.67
CA LEU A 149 -5.48 -8.61 -5.60
C LEU A 149 -6.42 -8.67 -4.40
N ASP A 150 -6.98 -9.83 -4.13
CA ASP A 150 -7.86 -10.01 -2.99
C ASP A 150 -7.08 -9.98 -1.66
N TRP A 151 -7.80 -9.90 -0.55
CA TRP A 151 -7.22 -9.87 0.79
C TRP A 151 -6.29 -11.03 1.05
N SER A 152 -6.70 -12.25 0.69
CA SER A 152 -5.92 -13.47 0.91
C SER A 152 -4.61 -13.45 0.12
N ALA A 153 -4.66 -13.04 -1.15
CA ALA A 153 -3.47 -12.95 -1.98
C ALA A 153 -2.50 -11.87 -1.45
N ASN A 154 -3.00 -10.70 -1.04
CA ASN A 154 -2.15 -9.67 -0.42
C ASN A 154 -1.53 -10.14 0.90
N THR A 155 -2.25 -10.97 1.67
CA THR A 155 -1.72 -11.56 2.90
C THR A 155 -0.59 -12.54 2.62
N ARG A 156 -0.69 -13.38 1.60
CA ARG A 156 0.24 -14.50 1.32
C ARG A 156 1.41 -14.15 0.42
N TYR A 157 1.24 -13.15 -0.45
CA TYR A 157 2.21 -12.85 -1.50
C TYR A 157 2.75 -11.43 -1.37
N LEU A 158 4.00 -11.29 -1.75
CA LEU A 158 4.59 -10.02 -2.13
C LEU A 158 4.41 -9.83 -3.64
N HIS A 159 4.08 -8.63 -4.06
CA HIS A 159 3.96 -8.27 -5.46
C HIS A 159 4.96 -7.16 -5.82
N GLY A 160 5.43 -7.17 -7.07
CA GLY A 160 6.39 -6.18 -7.53
C GLY A 160 6.55 -6.19 -9.04
N ILE A 161 7.19 -5.15 -9.57
CA ILE A 161 7.53 -5.02 -10.98
C ILE A 161 9.04 -4.83 -11.07
N LYS A 162 9.73 -5.82 -11.64
CA LYS A 162 11.20 -5.77 -11.81
C LYS A 162 11.61 -4.75 -12.86
N HIS A 163 12.85 -4.29 -12.79
CA HIS A 163 13.51 -3.63 -13.90
C HIS A 163 13.44 -4.47 -15.18
N ASP A 164 13.29 -3.80 -16.30
CA ASP A 164 13.35 -4.44 -17.62
C ASP A 164 14.33 -3.69 -18.52
N ASN A 165 15.60 -4.02 -18.35
CA ASN A 165 16.72 -3.45 -19.10
C ASN A 165 17.02 -4.22 -20.40
N ARG A 166 16.17 -5.17 -20.82
CA ARG A 166 16.32 -5.88 -22.09
C ARG A 166 16.35 -4.87 -23.24
N PRO A 167 17.18 -5.10 -24.28
CA PRO A 167 17.20 -4.25 -25.46
C PRO A 167 15.84 -4.27 -26.20
N ALA A 168 15.51 -3.19 -26.88
CA ALA A 168 14.24 -3.07 -27.60
C ALA A 168 14.01 -4.19 -28.64
N SER A 169 15.08 -4.73 -29.21
CA SER A 169 15.01 -5.83 -30.19
C SER A 169 14.43 -7.14 -29.68
N VAL A 170 14.41 -7.35 -28.34
CA VAL A 170 13.86 -8.56 -27.71
C VAL A 170 12.56 -8.29 -26.96
N LYS A 171 12.06 -7.06 -27.00
CA LYS A 171 10.78 -6.68 -26.39
C LYS A 171 9.65 -6.83 -27.39
N SER A 172 8.49 -7.22 -26.89
CA SER A 172 7.27 -7.29 -27.69
C SER A 172 6.76 -5.90 -28.07
N PRO A 173 5.93 -5.75 -29.11
CA PRO A 173 5.27 -4.49 -29.43
C PRO A 173 4.47 -3.90 -28.27
N ALA A 174 3.84 -4.73 -27.44
CA ALA A 174 3.09 -4.28 -26.27
C ALA A 174 3.97 -3.67 -25.18
N GLU A 175 5.19 -4.19 -25.00
CA GLU A 175 6.18 -3.65 -24.05
C GLU A 175 6.84 -2.36 -24.54
N LEU A 176 6.87 -2.14 -25.86
CA LEU A 176 7.39 -0.94 -26.48
C LEU A 176 6.33 0.14 -26.74
N ALA A 177 5.05 -0.21 -26.61
CA ALA A 177 3.95 0.73 -26.83
C ALA A 177 4.08 1.97 -25.92
N PHE A 178 3.49 3.09 -26.33
CA PHE A 178 3.53 4.35 -25.57
C PHE A 178 4.95 4.80 -25.19
N SER A 179 5.93 4.51 -26.05
CA SER A 179 7.36 4.81 -25.81
C SER A 179 7.88 4.20 -24.50
N GLY A 180 7.36 3.04 -24.09
CA GLY A 180 7.72 2.35 -22.87
C GLY A 180 7.11 2.94 -21.59
N ASN A 181 6.28 3.96 -21.71
CA ASN A 181 5.62 4.59 -20.55
C ASN A 181 4.41 3.79 -20.08
N ARG A 182 4.28 3.62 -18.77
CA ARG A 182 3.13 2.98 -18.12
C ARG A 182 2.63 3.83 -16.94
N ILE A 183 1.31 3.96 -16.84
CA ILE A 183 0.64 4.52 -15.66
C ILE A 183 -0.03 3.38 -14.92
N SER A 184 0.19 3.33 -13.61
CA SER A 184 -0.43 2.40 -12.67
C SER A 184 -1.38 3.17 -11.75
N LEU A 185 -2.64 2.78 -11.70
CA LEU A 185 -3.62 3.30 -10.75
C LEU A 185 -3.96 2.18 -9.76
N THR A 186 -3.51 2.33 -8.52
CA THR A 186 -3.78 1.35 -7.46
C THR A 186 -4.88 1.87 -6.56
N PHE A 187 -6.10 1.37 -6.78
CA PHE A 187 -7.28 1.72 -6.02
C PHE A 187 -7.42 0.85 -4.77
N ARG A 188 -7.90 1.48 -3.68
CA ARG A 188 -8.14 0.85 -2.38
C ARG A 188 -9.45 1.32 -1.78
N TYR A 189 -10.04 0.49 -0.92
CA TYR A 189 -11.06 0.92 0.01
C TYR A 189 -10.39 1.22 1.35
N ILE A 190 -10.25 2.49 1.68
CA ILE A 190 -9.63 2.97 2.91
C ILE A 190 -10.69 3.15 3.98
N ALA A 191 -10.37 2.70 5.19
CA ALA A 191 -11.23 2.77 6.38
C ALA A 191 -10.63 3.59 7.53
N THR A 192 -9.58 4.37 7.26
CA THR A 192 -8.97 5.33 8.19
C THR A 192 -9.00 6.72 7.57
N PHE A 193 -9.38 7.73 8.34
CA PHE A 193 -9.67 9.06 7.83
C PHE A 193 -9.01 10.13 8.67
N LEU A 194 -8.60 11.22 8.01
CA LEU A 194 -8.17 12.46 8.62
C LEU A 194 -9.29 13.50 8.52
N ILE A 195 -9.56 14.18 9.62
CA ILE A 195 -10.41 15.36 9.68
C ILE A 195 -9.47 16.58 9.70
N PRO A 196 -9.45 17.42 8.64
CA PRO A 196 -8.69 18.65 8.67
C PRO A 196 -9.28 19.61 9.69
N GLU A 197 -8.47 20.16 10.57
CA GLU A 197 -8.90 21.22 11.48
C GLU A 197 -8.73 22.58 10.79
N PRO A 198 -9.79 23.41 10.78
CA PRO A 198 -9.67 24.77 10.24
C PRO A 198 -8.64 25.56 11.07
N THR A 199 -7.53 25.88 10.49
CA THR A 199 -6.65 26.90 11.09
C THR A 199 -7.30 28.26 10.86
N ALA A 200 -7.56 29.00 11.93
CA ALA A 200 -8.26 30.28 11.89
C ALA A 200 -7.67 31.18 10.79
N GLY A 201 -8.47 31.49 9.78
CA GLY A 201 -8.10 32.40 8.68
C GLY A 201 -7.57 31.75 7.40
N LEU A 202 -7.40 30.41 7.34
CA LEU A 202 -7.10 29.70 6.10
C LEU A 202 -8.34 28.91 5.64
N ALA A 203 -8.90 29.33 4.49
CA ALA A 203 -9.73 28.42 3.70
C ALA A 203 -8.89 27.17 3.38
N LEU A 204 -9.53 26.01 3.24
CA LEU A 204 -8.83 24.82 2.70
C LEU A 204 -8.13 25.26 1.40
N PRO A 205 -6.81 25.19 1.30
CA PRO A 205 -6.12 25.63 0.11
C PRO A 205 -6.66 24.83 -1.07
N GLU A 206 -7.03 25.52 -2.15
CA GLU A 206 -7.42 24.87 -3.42
C GLU A 206 -6.28 24.01 -3.96
N ASP A 207 -5.06 24.28 -3.53
CA ASP A 207 -3.87 23.48 -3.76
C ASP A 207 -3.43 22.88 -2.41
N ALA A 208 -3.71 21.60 -2.22
CA ALA A 208 -3.33 20.82 -1.02
C ALA A 208 -1.80 20.61 -0.91
N SER A 209 -0.99 21.56 -1.42
CA SER A 209 0.46 21.47 -1.46
C SER A 209 1.13 21.57 -0.09
N ASP A 210 0.41 21.93 0.97
CA ASP A 210 1.00 22.12 2.29
C ASP A 210 0.20 21.47 3.44
N ILE A 211 -0.15 20.19 3.24
CA ILE A 211 -0.77 19.35 4.30
C ILE A 211 0.12 19.32 5.56
N SER A 212 1.43 19.53 5.42
CA SER A 212 2.38 19.50 6.54
C SER A 212 2.13 20.60 7.59
N LYS A 213 1.43 21.67 7.23
CA LYS A 213 1.07 22.78 8.14
C LYS A 213 -0.33 22.67 8.72
N MET A 214 -1.13 21.73 8.25
CA MET A 214 -2.48 21.53 8.76
C MET A 214 -2.47 20.63 9.99
N LYS A 215 -3.33 20.94 10.94
CA LYS A 215 -3.64 20.03 12.04
C LYS A 215 -4.76 19.08 11.60
N PHE A 216 -4.64 17.85 12.04
CA PHE A 216 -5.62 16.81 11.73
C PHE A 216 -6.04 16.07 12.98
N LYS A 217 -7.28 15.61 12.98
CA LYS A 217 -7.72 14.50 13.83
C LYS A 217 -7.82 13.24 12.97
N ILE A 218 -7.59 12.09 13.58
CA ILE A 218 -7.61 10.78 12.92
C ILE A 218 -8.62 9.86 13.60
N TYR A 219 -9.31 9.07 12.78
CA TYR A 219 -10.22 8.02 13.24
C TYR A 219 -10.33 6.89 12.20
N GLY A 220 -10.95 5.79 12.60
CA GLY A 220 -11.23 4.66 11.73
C GLY A 220 -10.40 3.42 12.04
N GLN A 221 -10.36 2.47 11.12
CA GLN A 221 -9.81 1.14 11.35
C GLN A 221 -8.38 1.15 11.90
N GLY A 222 -7.50 1.92 11.26
CA GLY A 222 -6.09 1.99 11.61
C GLY A 222 -5.74 3.03 12.69
N ALA A 223 -6.70 3.82 13.16
CA ALA A 223 -6.52 4.81 14.23
C ALA A 223 -6.86 4.23 15.61
N VAL A 224 -6.42 4.89 16.68
CA VAL A 224 -6.81 4.56 18.05
C VAL A 224 -8.33 4.77 18.21
N ALA A 225 -8.84 5.92 17.82
CA ALA A 225 -10.29 6.20 17.79
C ALA A 225 -10.94 5.52 16.59
N LYS A 226 -11.93 4.67 16.84
CA LYS A 226 -12.60 3.91 15.79
C LYS A 226 -13.78 4.67 15.15
N ARG A 227 -14.34 5.66 15.83
CA ARG A 227 -15.49 6.44 15.38
C ARG A 227 -15.10 7.91 15.20
N ARG A 228 -15.80 8.58 14.30
CA ARG A 228 -15.54 9.98 13.93
C ARG A 228 -15.69 10.93 15.11
N GLU A 229 -16.69 10.73 15.95
CA GLU A 229 -16.98 11.54 17.14
C GLU A 229 -15.89 11.44 18.22
N ASP A 230 -15.12 10.35 18.23
CA ASP A 230 -14.02 10.10 19.16
C ASP A 230 -12.66 10.46 18.56
N ALA A 231 -12.61 11.06 17.36
CA ALA A 231 -11.38 11.34 16.62
C ALA A 231 -10.34 12.06 17.49
N GLN A 232 -9.10 11.61 17.43
CA GLN A 232 -7.98 12.12 18.22
C GLN A 232 -7.00 12.92 17.36
N ASP A 233 -6.24 13.80 18.00
CA ASP A 233 -5.23 14.59 17.33
C ASP A 233 -4.13 13.71 16.74
N VAL A 234 -3.70 14.06 15.54
CA VAL A 234 -2.49 13.52 14.93
C VAL A 234 -1.28 14.21 15.57
N PRO A 235 -0.34 13.44 16.15
CA PRO A 235 0.86 14.05 16.72
C PRO A 235 1.72 14.69 15.62
N PRO A 236 2.40 15.81 15.95
CA PRO A 236 3.41 16.37 15.05
C PRO A 236 4.54 15.38 14.74
N PRO A 237 5.31 15.62 13.66
CA PRO A 237 6.47 14.78 13.34
C PRO A 237 7.45 14.73 14.53
N PRO A 238 8.13 13.60 14.80
CA PRO A 238 9.12 13.50 15.88
C PRO A 238 10.24 14.56 15.81
N SER A 239 10.55 15.03 14.61
CA SER A 239 11.60 16.03 14.36
C SER A 239 11.34 17.39 15.01
N VAL A 240 10.08 17.74 15.29
CA VAL A 240 9.69 19.03 15.92
C VAL A 240 9.26 18.88 17.37
N LEU A 241 9.38 17.70 17.95
CA LEU A 241 9.02 17.40 19.34
C LEU A 241 10.27 17.29 20.22
N GLU A 242 10.09 17.49 21.54
CA GLU A 242 11.12 17.35 22.56
C GLU A 242 10.62 16.57 23.78
N GLY A 243 11.56 16.07 24.61
CA GLY A 243 11.29 15.42 25.88
C GLY A 243 10.45 14.14 25.75
N GLU A 244 9.66 13.84 26.74
CA GLU A 244 8.86 12.61 26.87
C GLU A 244 7.85 12.43 25.72
N ILE A 245 7.29 13.53 25.21
CA ILE A 245 6.32 13.49 24.08
C ILE A 245 7.02 12.96 22.83
N LYS A 246 8.24 13.43 22.56
CA LYS A 246 9.06 12.92 21.45
C LYS A 246 9.31 11.43 21.57
N GLU A 247 9.73 10.98 22.74
CA GLU A 247 10.01 9.56 22.98
C GLU A 247 8.76 8.68 22.78
N GLN A 248 7.60 9.17 23.23
CA GLN A 248 6.33 8.46 23.05
C GLN A 248 5.93 8.37 21.59
N VAL A 249 6.03 9.45 20.83
CA VAL A 249 5.72 9.46 19.39
C VAL A 249 6.71 8.61 18.61
N GLN A 250 8.01 8.68 18.91
CA GLN A 250 9.04 7.83 18.29
C GLN A 250 8.79 6.35 18.56
N LYS A 251 8.37 6.01 19.78
CA LYS A 251 7.99 4.63 20.12
C LYS A 251 6.81 4.16 19.27
N GLU A 252 5.77 4.97 19.12
CA GLU A 252 4.61 4.64 18.30
C GLU A 252 5.00 4.46 16.83
N VAL A 253 5.84 5.35 16.29
CA VAL A 253 6.43 5.22 14.95
C VAL A 253 7.19 3.89 14.81
N GLY A 254 8.04 3.56 15.77
CA GLY A 254 8.78 2.29 15.77
C GLY A 254 7.86 1.07 15.81
N ASP A 255 6.78 1.14 16.57
CA ASP A 255 5.81 0.05 16.69
C ASP A 255 5.05 -0.18 15.36
N VAL A 256 4.61 0.89 14.68
CA VAL A 256 3.91 0.75 13.38
C VAL A 256 4.85 0.30 12.27
N ILE A 257 6.09 0.79 12.23
CA ILE A 257 7.10 0.33 11.25
C ILE A 257 7.40 -1.15 11.45
N ARG A 258 7.55 -1.59 12.70
CA ARG A 258 7.73 -3.01 13.03
C ARG A 258 6.54 -3.86 12.57
N ALA A 259 5.32 -3.40 12.83
CA ALA A 259 4.11 -4.09 12.37
C ALA A 259 4.05 -4.19 10.84
N PHE A 260 4.45 -3.15 10.11
CA PHE A 260 4.60 -3.19 8.65
C PHE A 260 5.65 -4.20 8.17
N GLY A 261 6.75 -4.35 8.91
CA GLY A 261 7.77 -5.36 8.64
C GLY A 261 7.23 -6.78 8.82
N GLU A 262 6.54 -7.04 9.93
CA GLU A 262 5.91 -8.32 10.23
C GLU A 262 4.85 -8.68 9.17
N GLU A 263 4.05 -7.72 8.73
CA GLU A 263 3.07 -7.95 7.66
C GLU A 263 3.73 -8.36 6.34
N ASN A 264 4.89 -7.79 5.99
CA ASN A 264 5.64 -8.22 4.80
C ASN A 264 6.28 -9.60 4.93
N PHE A 265 6.59 -10.01 6.16
CA PHE A 265 7.26 -11.28 6.42
C PHE A 265 6.27 -12.42 6.58
N ARG A 266 5.24 -12.21 7.42
CA ARG A 266 4.24 -13.21 7.77
C ARG A 266 3.22 -13.36 6.65
N GLY A 267 2.85 -14.60 6.38
CA GLY A 267 1.75 -14.93 5.51
C GLY A 267 0.44 -15.08 6.31
N ASP A 268 -0.09 -16.29 6.35
CA ASP A 268 -1.34 -16.60 7.04
C ASP A 268 -1.27 -16.44 8.56
N SER A 269 -0.06 -16.40 9.15
CA SER A 269 0.13 -16.20 10.60
C SER A 269 0.17 -14.73 11.01
N PHE A 270 -0.01 -13.78 10.09
CA PHE A 270 -0.12 -12.37 10.46
C PHE A 270 -1.45 -12.11 11.15
N ASP A 271 -1.42 -12.01 12.46
CA ASP A 271 -2.61 -11.65 13.25
C ASP A 271 -2.80 -10.15 13.25
N TRP A 272 -3.77 -9.69 12.45
CA TRP A 272 -4.09 -8.27 12.25
C TRP A 272 -4.46 -7.58 13.57
N ASP A 273 -5.23 -8.24 14.43
CA ASP A 273 -5.71 -7.64 15.68
C ASP A 273 -4.57 -7.48 16.69
N THR A 274 -3.63 -8.42 16.74
CA THR A 274 -2.41 -8.31 17.55
C THR A 274 -1.52 -7.14 17.11
N TRP A 275 -1.31 -6.96 15.80
CA TRP A 275 -0.37 -5.97 15.30
C TRP A 275 -0.99 -4.58 15.09
N TYR A 276 -2.25 -4.52 14.66
CA TYR A 276 -2.91 -3.29 14.27
C TYR A 276 -4.15 -2.94 15.10
N GLY A 277 -4.69 -3.89 15.88
CA GLY A 277 -6.00 -3.73 16.56
C GLY A 277 -6.09 -2.52 17.48
N ARG A 278 -4.99 -2.17 18.18
CA ARG A 278 -4.96 -0.95 19.01
C ARG A 278 -5.07 0.34 18.20
N GLY A 279 -4.69 0.31 16.93
CA GLY A 279 -4.57 1.50 16.08
C GLY A 279 -3.35 2.36 16.40
N PHE A 280 -3.10 3.34 15.52
CA PHE A 280 -2.00 4.28 15.63
C PHE A 280 -2.47 5.67 15.14
N ASN A 281 -2.01 6.74 15.80
CA ASN A 281 -2.36 8.09 15.40
C ASN A 281 -1.24 8.79 14.64
N VAL A 282 -0.02 8.23 14.61
CA VAL A 282 1.12 8.77 13.85
C VAL A 282 0.88 8.61 12.34
N ILE A 283 1.24 9.65 11.58
CA ILE A 283 1.20 9.69 10.12
C ILE A 283 2.54 10.07 9.50
N HIS A 284 3.51 10.50 10.33
CA HIS A 284 4.87 10.86 9.95
C HIS A 284 5.83 9.82 10.51
N PHE A 285 6.70 9.27 9.68
CA PHE A 285 7.62 8.18 10.06
C PHE A 285 9.09 8.62 10.09
N SER A 286 9.38 9.91 9.84
CA SER A 286 10.70 10.53 9.88
C SER A 286 10.71 11.82 10.71
#